data_bd997066c7eca8358d9a0246ac8850eb
#
_entry.id   bd997066c7eca8358d9a0246ac8850eb
#
_cell.length_a   1.000
_cell.length_b   1.000
_cell.length_c   1.000
_cell.angle_alpha   90.00
_cell.angle_beta   90.00
_cell.angle_gamma   90.00
#
_symmetry.space_group_name_H-M   'P 1'
#
loop_
_entity.id
_entity.type
_entity.pdbx_description
1 polymer ?
#
loop_
_entity_poly.entity_id
_entity_poly.type
_entity_poly.pdbx_seq_one_letter_code
_entity_poly.pdbx_strand_id
1 'polypeptide(L)'
;MTRVLYIEGSSNKAYSASIEVCDAFLDAYRQAHPDHEIRKLDIWDLAMPEFDGAALAAKYAGLSGTALTQEQAAAWQQIERLAAPFHEADKFLFGVPLWNFSIPYKLKHLIDVISQKDVLFTFDGTGFTGKLAGKKAAVVYARGLAYQSPGSFTPAAEFDLQRPYMETWLKFVGVTDITGIVVERTLFGPDGKVDRSRAIDEARTIARTF
;
A
#
# COMPACT_ATOMS: atom_id res chain seq x y z
N MET A 1 -12.63 -18.41 -3.51
CA MET A 1 -11.15 -18.52 -3.44
C MET A 1 -10.63 -17.18 -2.98
N THR A 2 -9.96 -17.12 -1.83
CA THR A 2 -9.43 -15.87 -1.28
C THR A 2 -8.23 -15.38 -2.08
N ARG A 3 -8.20 -14.09 -2.40
CA ARG A 3 -7.14 -13.44 -3.18
C ARG A 3 -6.37 -12.44 -2.32
N VAL A 4 -5.06 -12.57 -2.29
CA VAL A 4 -4.14 -11.64 -1.65
C VAL A 4 -3.43 -10.82 -2.72
N LEU A 5 -3.49 -9.50 -2.62
CA LEU A 5 -2.70 -8.60 -3.44
C LEU A 5 -1.47 -8.15 -2.63
N TYR A 6 -0.29 -8.52 -3.08
CA TYR A 6 0.98 -8.03 -2.53
C TYR A 6 1.47 -6.83 -3.33
N ILE A 7 1.49 -5.66 -2.70
CA ILE A 7 1.99 -4.41 -3.26
C ILE A 7 3.43 -4.21 -2.82
N GLU A 8 4.37 -4.39 -3.75
CA GLU A 8 5.81 -4.22 -3.52
C GLU A 8 6.22 -2.78 -3.78
N GLY A 9 6.45 -2.01 -2.70
CA GLY A 9 6.77 -0.58 -2.75
C GLY A 9 8.26 -0.27 -2.90
N SER A 10 9.17 -1.25 -2.73
CA SER A 10 10.61 -1.02 -2.78
C SER A 10 11.19 -1.18 -4.18
N SER A 11 12.07 -0.26 -4.58
CA SER A 11 12.88 -0.37 -5.80
C SER A 11 14.15 -1.23 -5.60
N ASN A 12 14.60 -1.37 -4.36
CA ASN A 12 15.82 -2.11 -4.06
C ASN A 12 15.53 -3.60 -3.87
N LYS A 13 15.50 -4.36 -4.96
CA LYS A 13 15.09 -5.77 -4.95
C LYS A 13 16.04 -6.67 -4.15
N ALA A 14 17.35 -6.36 -4.15
CA ALA A 14 18.37 -7.22 -3.56
C ALA A 14 18.54 -7.02 -2.04
N TYR A 15 18.23 -5.82 -1.51
CA TYR A 15 18.62 -5.45 -0.14
C TYR A 15 17.47 -4.80 0.66
N SER A 16 16.24 -4.96 0.22
CA SER A 16 15.09 -4.33 0.85
C SER A 16 14.59 -5.12 2.07
N ALA A 17 14.64 -4.50 3.24
CA ALA A 17 14.07 -5.08 4.44
C ALA A 17 12.55 -5.26 4.35
N SER A 18 11.83 -4.36 3.65
CA SER A 18 10.38 -4.53 3.46
C SER A 18 10.04 -5.72 2.57
N ILE A 19 10.84 -5.99 1.53
CA ILE A 19 10.66 -7.18 0.68
C ILE A 19 10.95 -8.45 1.48
N GLU A 20 12.08 -8.52 2.18
CA GLU A 20 12.47 -9.69 2.98
C GLU A 20 11.40 -10.08 4.02
N VAL A 21 10.83 -9.09 4.73
CA VAL A 21 9.77 -9.33 5.70
C VAL A 21 8.45 -9.75 5.01
N CYS A 22 8.11 -9.14 3.86
CA CYS A 22 6.96 -9.55 3.06
C CYS A 22 7.11 -10.97 2.51
N ASP A 23 8.31 -11.36 2.06
CA ASP A 23 8.56 -12.72 1.57
C ASP A 23 8.39 -13.75 2.68
N ALA A 24 8.90 -13.46 3.89
CA ALA A 24 8.69 -14.31 5.07
C ALA A 24 7.19 -14.44 5.44
N PHE A 25 6.43 -13.34 5.33
CA PHE A 25 4.98 -13.35 5.49
C PHE A 25 4.33 -14.27 4.45
N LEU A 26 4.65 -14.06 3.16
CA LEU A 26 4.04 -14.82 2.06
C LEU A 26 4.35 -16.30 2.12
N ASP A 27 5.57 -16.68 2.52
CA ASP A 27 5.94 -18.09 2.66
C ASP A 27 5.15 -18.77 3.78
N ALA A 28 5.00 -18.13 4.93
CA ALA A 28 4.18 -18.64 6.04
C ALA A 28 2.67 -18.65 5.67
N TYR A 29 2.22 -17.63 4.92
CA TYR A 29 0.84 -17.55 4.45
C TYR A 29 0.48 -18.67 3.48
N ARG A 30 1.35 -18.97 2.49
CA ARG A 30 1.15 -20.09 1.54
C ARG A 30 1.04 -21.43 2.24
N GLN A 31 1.86 -21.63 3.29
CA GLN A 31 1.82 -22.87 4.08
C GLN A 31 0.50 -23.02 4.86
N ALA A 32 -0.02 -21.92 5.41
CA ALA A 32 -1.26 -21.92 6.18
C ALA A 32 -2.53 -21.92 5.30
N HIS A 33 -2.44 -21.38 4.10
CA HIS A 33 -3.56 -21.15 3.19
C HIS A 33 -3.23 -21.58 1.75
N PRO A 34 -3.00 -22.89 1.49
CA PRO A 34 -2.50 -23.37 0.20
C PRO A 34 -3.47 -23.10 -0.97
N ASP A 35 -4.78 -22.95 -0.67
CA ASP A 35 -5.82 -22.72 -1.68
C ASP A 35 -6.07 -21.23 -1.99
N HIS A 36 -5.31 -20.31 -1.36
CA HIS A 36 -5.45 -18.89 -1.61
C HIS A 36 -4.53 -18.44 -2.75
N GLU A 37 -5.03 -17.55 -3.60
CA GLU A 37 -4.26 -16.95 -4.68
C GLU A 37 -3.46 -15.74 -4.16
N ILE A 38 -2.19 -15.65 -4.53
CA ILE A 38 -1.35 -14.49 -4.25
C ILE A 38 -0.93 -13.86 -5.57
N ARG A 39 -1.32 -12.61 -5.78
CA ARG A 39 -0.90 -11.79 -6.90
C ARG A 39 0.06 -10.70 -6.43
N LYS A 40 1.24 -10.61 -7.06
CA LYS A 40 2.20 -9.53 -6.81
C LYS A 40 1.94 -8.36 -7.75
N LEU A 41 1.95 -7.16 -7.19
CA LEU A 41 1.93 -5.88 -7.88
C LEU A 41 3.22 -5.13 -7.56
N ASP A 42 4.22 -5.22 -8.43
CA ASP A 42 5.43 -4.42 -8.32
C ASP A 42 5.18 -3.03 -8.89
N ILE A 43 5.15 -2.02 -8.01
CA ILE A 43 4.82 -0.66 -8.46
C ILE A 43 5.90 -0.04 -9.35
N TRP A 44 7.12 -0.60 -9.36
CA TRP A 44 8.23 -0.08 -10.18
C TRP A 44 8.17 -0.58 -11.61
N ASP A 45 7.48 -1.71 -11.84
CA ASP A 45 7.23 -2.26 -13.17
C ASP A 45 5.91 -1.78 -13.78
N LEU A 46 5.09 -1.03 -13.00
CA LEU A 46 3.82 -0.51 -13.48
C LEU A 46 4.00 0.69 -14.43
N ALA A 47 3.38 0.61 -15.59
CA ALA A 47 3.12 1.76 -16.44
C ALA A 47 1.93 2.56 -15.86
N MET A 48 2.23 3.59 -15.08
CA MET A 48 1.22 4.48 -14.51
C MET A 48 1.08 5.72 -15.37
N PRO A 49 -0.17 6.14 -15.70
CA PRO A 49 -0.40 7.41 -16.39
C PRO A 49 -0.06 8.57 -15.44
N GLU A 50 0.37 9.69 -16.01
CA GLU A 50 0.36 10.94 -15.27
C GLU A 50 -1.09 11.35 -14.98
N PHE A 51 -1.32 11.93 -13.79
CA PHE A 51 -2.64 12.44 -13.43
C PHE A 51 -2.77 13.90 -13.86
N ASP A 52 -2.74 14.12 -15.18
CA ASP A 52 -2.73 15.43 -15.85
C ASP A 52 -3.86 15.57 -16.87
N GLY A 53 -3.80 16.58 -17.69
CA GLY A 53 -4.57 16.80 -18.92
C GLY A 53 -5.88 16.01 -19.03
N ALA A 54 -5.85 14.92 -19.77
CA ALA A 54 -7.03 14.10 -20.08
C ALA A 54 -7.62 13.41 -18.85
N ALA A 55 -6.80 12.90 -17.94
CA ALA A 55 -7.25 12.25 -16.69
C ALA A 55 -7.95 13.25 -15.77
N LEU A 56 -7.37 14.43 -15.60
CA LEU A 56 -7.94 15.50 -14.78
C LEU A 56 -9.24 16.03 -15.39
N ALA A 57 -9.27 16.23 -16.71
CA ALA A 57 -10.46 16.65 -17.43
C ALA A 57 -11.58 15.60 -17.34
N ALA A 58 -11.25 14.30 -17.42
CA ALA A 58 -12.19 13.20 -17.23
C ALA A 58 -12.81 13.23 -15.81
N LYS A 59 -11.97 13.45 -14.78
CA LYS A 59 -12.44 13.60 -13.39
C LYS A 59 -13.48 14.71 -13.26
N TYR A 60 -13.20 15.89 -13.79
CA TYR A 60 -14.13 17.03 -13.69
C TYR A 60 -15.38 16.84 -14.55
N ALA A 61 -15.29 16.23 -15.72
CA ALA A 61 -16.44 15.87 -16.53
C ALA A 61 -17.35 14.90 -15.77
N GLY A 62 -16.80 13.86 -15.13
CA GLY A 62 -17.54 12.93 -14.29
C GLY A 62 -18.22 13.61 -13.09
N LEU A 63 -17.55 14.58 -12.44
CA LEU A 63 -18.13 15.34 -11.33
C LEU A 63 -19.28 16.25 -11.76
N SER A 64 -19.24 16.80 -12.98
CA SER A 64 -20.27 17.68 -13.54
C SER A 64 -21.36 16.94 -14.33
N GLY A 65 -21.26 15.60 -14.45
CA GLY A 65 -22.20 14.80 -15.24
C GLY A 65 -22.07 15.01 -16.76
N THR A 66 -20.95 15.54 -17.22
CA THR A 66 -20.68 15.77 -18.64
C THR A 66 -20.14 14.49 -19.29
N ALA A 67 -20.59 14.18 -20.51
CA ALA A 67 -20.08 13.03 -21.25
C ALA A 67 -18.57 13.17 -21.55
N LEU A 68 -17.83 12.07 -21.37
CA LEU A 68 -16.39 12.04 -21.64
C LEU A 68 -16.12 12.06 -23.16
N THR A 69 -15.08 12.78 -23.58
CA THR A 69 -14.49 12.59 -24.90
C THR A 69 -13.81 11.22 -25.00
N GLN A 70 -13.47 10.77 -26.20
CA GLN A 70 -12.77 9.49 -26.39
C GLN A 70 -11.41 9.45 -25.65
N GLU A 71 -10.66 10.54 -25.67
CA GLU A 71 -9.38 10.68 -24.96
C GLU A 71 -9.55 10.61 -23.43
N GLN A 72 -10.53 11.34 -22.90
CA GLN A 72 -10.88 11.32 -21.48
C GLN A 72 -11.33 9.92 -21.03
N ALA A 73 -12.16 9.24 -21.82
CA ALA A 73 -12.61 7.88 -21.53
C ALA A 73 -11.43 6.89 -21.53
N ALA A 74 -10.49 7.01 -22.47
CA ALA A 74 -9.30 6.17 -22.51
C ALA A 74 -8.41 6.37 -21.28
N ALA A 75 -8.19 7.63 -20.86
CA ALA A 75 -7.44 7.95 -19.65
C ALA A 75 -8.13 7.41 -18.40
N TRP A 76 -9.46 7.54 -18.28
CA TRP A 76 -10.21 7.01 -17.14
C TRP A 76 -10.15 5.49 -17.06
N GLN A 77 -10.26 4.79 -18.18
CA GLN A 77 -10.11 3.34 -18.23
C GLN A 77 -8.73 2.85 -17.76
N GLN A 78 -7.66 3.64 -17.94
CA GLN A 78 -6.36 3.28 -17.37
C GLN A 78 -6.38 3.33 -15.84
N ILE A 79 -7.04 4.32 -15.26
CA ILE A 79 -7.23 4.43 -13.81
C ILE A 79 -8.01 3.24 -13.27
N GLU A 80 -9.13 2.89 -13.92
CA GLU A 80 -9.96 1.74 -13.54
C GLU A 80 -9.19 0.42 -13.62
N ARG A 81 -8.37 0.23 -14.68
CA ARG A 81 -7.51 -0.97 -14.80
C ARG A 81 -6.47 -1.07 -13.70
N LEU A 82 -5.89 0.05 -13.23
CA LEU A 82 -4.97 0.08 -12.11
C LEU A 82 -5.66 -0.20 -10.77
N ALA A 83 -6.91 0.21 -10.62
CA ALA A 83 -7.70 -0.04 -9.41
C ALA A 83 -8.31 -1.46 -9.37
N ALA A 84 -8.51 -2.12 -10.51
CA ALA A 84 -9.15 -3.42 -10.59
C ALA A 84 -8.55 -4.49 -9.67
N PRO A 85 -7.21 -4.65 -9.54
CA PRO A 85 -6.61 -5.61 -8.61
C PRO A 85 -7.00 -5.36 -7.14
N PHE A 86 -7.24 -4.11 -6.75
CA PHE A 86 -7.67 -3.76 -5.39
C PHE A 86 -9.12 -4.18 -5.14
N HIS A 87 -9.97 -4.11 -6.14
CA HIS A 87 -11.35 -4.61 -6.03
C HIS A 87 -11.40 -6.14 -6.00
N GLU A 88 -10.57 -6.81 -6.79
CA GLU A 88 -10.52 -8.26 -6.91
C GLU A 88 -9.95 -8.96 -5.68
N ALA A 89 -9.02 -8.30 -4.96
CA ALA A 89 -8.40 -8.86 -3.77
C ALA A 89 -9.34 -8.83 -2.55
N ASP A 90 -9.21 -9.82 -1.68
CA ASP A 90 -9.87 -9.88 -0.37
C ASP A 90 -8.96 -9.34 0.75
N LYS A 91 -7.65 -9.45 0.54
CA LYS A 91 -6.61 -9.06 1.50
C LYS A 91 -5.45 -8.37 0.79
N PHE A 92 -4.79 -7.49 1.53
CA PHE A 92 -3.62 -6.75 1.04
C PHE A 92 -2.40 -7.01 1.90
N LEU A 93 -1.24 -7.16 1.25
CA LEU A 93 0.06 -7.06 1.89
C LEU A 93 0.82 -5.91 1.22
N PHE A 94 1.27 -4.93 2.01
CA PHE A 94 2.07 -3.82 1.51
C PHE A 94 3.49 -3.90 2.06
N GLY A 95 4.49 -3.84 1.19
CA GLY A 95 5.88 -3.64 1.57
C GLY A 95 6.28 -2.17 1.33
N VAL A 96 6.37 -1.38 2.38
CA VAL A 96 6.54 0.09 2.27
C VAL A 96 7.84 0.53 2.94
N PRO A 97 8.89 0.88 2.17
CA PRO A 97 10.05 1.56 2.75
C PRO A 97 9.72 3.03 3.06
N LEU A 98 10.32 3.55 4.13
CA LEU A 98 10.22 4.97 4.47
C LEU A 98 11.23 5.77 3.63
N TRP A 99 10.73 6.71 2.84
CA TRP A 99 11.52 7.64 2.04
C TRP A 99 11.17 9.09 2.44
N ASN A 100 12.19 9.82 2.86
CA ASN A 100 12.02 11.24 3.24
C ASN A 100 10.79 11.46 4.14
N PHE A 101 10.74 10.68 5.24
CA PHE A 101 9.69 10.70 6.28
C PHE A 101 8.34 10.11 5.88
N SER A 102 8.11 9.71 4.63
CA SER A 102 6.84 9.24 4.12
C SER A 102 6.99 7.95 3.28
N ILE A 103 6.08 7.73 2.36
CA ILE A 103 6.08 6.59 1.43
C ILE A 103 6.85 6.91 0.16
N PRO A 104 7.31 5.90 -0.62
CA PRO A 104 7.94 6.13 -1.92
C PRO A 104 7.00 6.87 -2.87
N TYR A 105 7.56 7.81 -3.66
CA TYR A 105 6.78 8.62 -4.60
C TYR A 105 5.99 7.77 -5.60
N LYS A 106 6.52 6.63 -6.03
CA LYS A 106 5.82 5.69 -6.91
C LYS A 106 4.55 5.12 -6.26
N LEU A 107 4.60 4.80 -4.96
CA LEU A 107 3.42 4.36 -4.22
C LEU A 107 2.42 5.50 -4.06
N LYS A 108 2.92 6.72 -3.77
CA LYS A 108 2.07 7.91 -3.71
C LYS A 108 1.40 8.18 -5.06
N HIS A 109 2.13 8.06 -6.16
CA HIS A 109 1.59 8.21 -7.52
C HIS A 109 0.46 7.20 -7.79
N LEU A 110 0.69 5.90 -7.49
CA LEU A 110 -0.37 4.90 -7.62
C LEU A 110 -1.61 5.28 -6.80
N ILE A 111 -1.42 5.63 -5.53
CA ILE A 111 -2.51 6.05 -4.64
C ILE A 111 -3.27 7.25 -5.21
N ASP A 112 -2.58 8.27 -5.70
CA ASP A 112 -3.21 9.49 -6.28
C ASP A 112 -4.01 9.17 -7.54
N VAL A 113 -3.50 8.28 -8.38
CA VAL A 113 -4.16 7.88 -9.61
C VAL A 113 -5.44 7.08 -9.33
N ILE A 114 -5.37 6.08 -8.43
CA ILE A 114 -6.52 5.18 -8.20
C ILE A 114 -7.56 5.73 -7.20
N SER A 115 -7.19 6.72 -6.36
CA SER A 115 -8.09 7.28 -5.35
C SER A 115 -9.05 8.30 -5.96
N GLN A 116 -9.91 7.83 -6.86
CA GLN A 116 -10.90 8.68 -7.52
C GLN A 116 -12.31 8.31 -7.10
N LYS A 117 -13.23 9.32 -7.16
CA LYS A 117 -14.66 9.11 -6.92
C LYS A 117 -15.19 8.04 -7.88
N ASP A 118 -16.03 7.17 -7.37
CA ASP A 118 -16.64 6.02 -8.02
C ASP A 118 -15.62 4.91 -8.42
N VAL A 119 -14.31 5.14 -8.25
CA VAL A 119 -13.25 4.13 -8.36
C VAL A 119 -12.98 3.47 -7.01
N LEU A 120 -12.36 4.13 -6.03
CA LEU A 120 -12.08 3.58 -4.69
C LEU A 120 -12.96 4.13 -3.58
N PHE A 121 -13.72 5.17 -3.81
CA PHE A 121 -14.69 5.72 -2.86
C PHE A 121 -15.90 6.33 -3.58
N THR A 122 -16.98 6.52 -2.84
CA THR A 122 -18.14 7.31 -3.26
C THR A 122 -18.30 8.53 -2.36
N PHE A 123 -19.02 9.54 -2.86
CA PHE A 123 -19.41 10.73 -2.10
C PHE A 123 -20.88 11.04 -2.40
N ASP A 124 -21.69 11.12 -1.34
CA ASP A 124 -23.14 11.32 -1.43
C ASP A 124 -23.60 12.75 -1.12
N GLY A 125 -22.67 13.68 -0.90
CA GLY A 125 -22.94 15.06 -0.49
C GLY A 125 -22.86 15.28 1.02
N THR A 126 -22.85 14.20 1.82
CA THR A 126 -22.76 14.24 3.30
C THR A 126 -21.49 13.58 3.81
N GLY A 127 -20.93 12.60 3.07
CA GLY A 127 -19.74 11.89 3.48
C GLY A 127 -19.12 11.02 2.39
N PHE A 128 -17.93 10.50 2.72
CA PHE A 128 -17.22 9.56 1.86
C PHE A 128 -17.44 8.12 2.33
N THR A 129 -17.64 7.22 1.38
CA THR A 129 -17.71 5.77 1.62
C THR A 129 -16.67 5.05 0.79
N GLY A 130 -15.74 4.36 1.46
CA GLY A 130 -14.71 3.56 0.80
C GLY A 130 -15.28 2.29 0.18
N LYS A 131 -14.83 1.93 -1.02
CA LYS A 131 -15.34 0.78 -1.79
C LYS A 131 -14.59 -0.53 -1.50
N LEU A 132 -13.59 -0.52 -0.62
CA LEU A 132 -12.82 -1.70 -0.22
C LEU A 132 -13.22 -2.22 1.18
N ALA A 133 -14.43 -1.91 1.64
CA ALA A 133 -14.93 -2.33 2.94
C ALA A 133 -14.95 -3.86 3.09
N GLY A 134 -14.67 -4.35 4.31
CA GLY A 134 -14.62 -5.78 4.64
C GLY A 134 -13.32 -6.48 4.27
N LYS A 135 -12.38 -5.78 3.64
CA LYS A 135 -11.04 -6.32 3.32
C LYS A 135 -10.06 -6.06 4.46
N LYS A 136 -8.97 -6.85 4.50
CA LYS A 136 -7.88 -6.74 5.49
C LYS A 136 -6.60 -6.25 4.86
N ALA A 137 -5.75 -5.57 5.63
CA ALA A 137 -4.41 -5.19 5.20
C ALA A 137 -3.34 -5.52 6.25
N ALA A 138 -2.23 -6.11 5.80
CA ALA A 138 -0.97 -6.13 6.53
C ALA A 138 0.00 -5.16 5.85
N VAL A 139 0.67 -4.33 6.64
CA VAL A 139 1.61 -3.32 6.12
C VAL A 139 2.95 -3.47 6.80
N VAL A 140 3.98 -3.77 6.03
CA VAL A 140 5.37 -3.82 6.48
C VAL A 140 6.00 -2.44 6.29
N TYR A 141 6.30 -1.76 7.39
CA TYR A 141 6.94 -0.45 7.44
C TYR A 141 8.44 -0.62 7.67
N ALA A 142 9.26 -0.41 6.65
CA ALA A 142 10.72 -0.53 6.76
C ALA A 142 11.38 0.85 6.85
N ARG A 143 12.24 1.03 7.86
CA ARG A 143 12.86 2.30 8.20
C ARG A 143 14.36 2.15 8.41
N GLY A 144 15.12 3.12 7.90
CA GLY A 144 16.58 3.13 8.02
C GLY A 144 17.09 3.38 9.44
N LEU A 145 16.38 4.23 10.19
CA LEU A 145 16.73 4.69 11.51
C LEU A 145 15.75 4.17 12.58
N ALA A 146 16.01 4.46 13.84
CA ALA A 146 15.13 4.15 14.97
C ALA A 146 14.13 5.30 15.18
N TYR A 147 12.86 5.06 14.98
CA TYR A 147 11.79 6.05 15.16
C TYR A 147 11.04 5.87 16.48
N GLN A 148 10.94 4.64 16.97
CA GLN A 148 10.17 4.30 18.17
C GLN A 148 11.04 4.18 19.44
N SER A 149 12.36 4.24 19.32
CA SER A 149 13.27 4.11 20.47
C SER A 149 13.27 5.38 21.32
N PRO A 150 13.28 5.26 22.66
CA PRO A 150 13.49 6.42 23.54
C PRO A 150 14.80 7.13 23.20
N GLY A 151 14.77 8.47 23.13
CA GLY A 151 15.94 9.29 22.82
C GLY A 151 16.38 9.25 21.35
N SER A 152 15.56 8.71 20.45
CA SER A 152 15.81 8.79 19.01
C SER A 152 15.95 10.25 18.57
N PHE A 153 16.90 10.51 17.67
CA PHE A 153 17.01 11.82 16.99
C PHE A 153 16.03 11.97 15.82
N THR A 154 15.26 10.90 15.51
CA THR A 154 14.14 10.91 14.55
C THR A 154 12.87 10.36 15.22
N PRO A 155 12.34 11.02 16.28
CA PRO A 155 11.17 10.52 16.98
C PRO A 155 9.96 10.41 16.05
N ALA A 156 9.21 9.31 16.18
CA ALA A 156 8.09 9.01 15.28
C ALA A 156 7.03 10.11 15.23
N ALA A 157 6.78 10.78 16.36
CA ALA A 157 5.81 11.88 16.45
C ALA A 157 6.09 13.04 15.48
N GLU A 158 7.36 13.25 15.12
CA GLU A 158 7.80 14.35 14.25
C GLU A 158 8.13 13.88 12.83
N PHE A 159 8.67 12.65 12.69
CA PHE A 159 9.30 12.20 11.46
C PHE A 159 8.60 10.99 10.81
N ASP A 160 7.58 10.38 11.43
CA ASP A 160 6.84 9.29 10.83
C ASP A 160 5.54 9.76 10.19
N LEU A 161 5.62 10.15 8.93
CA LEU A 161 4.44 10.38 8.09
C LEU A 161 4.08 9.15 7.23
N GLN A 162 4.89 8.09 7.30
CA GLN A 162 4.67 6.86 6.53
C GLN A 162 3.46 6.08 7.03
N ARG A 163 3.48 5.70 8.30
CA ARG A 163 2.43 4.88 8.90
C ARG A 163 1.09 5.63 9.01
N PRO A 164 1.03 6.85 9.55
CA PRO A 164 -0.21 7.62 9.58
C PRO A 164 -0.83 7.83 8.20
N TYR A 165 0.00 8.09 7.17
CA TYR A 165 -0.49 8.27 5.81
C TYR A 165 -1.13 6.98 5.27
N MET A 166 -0.44 5.83 5.38
CA MET A 166 -0.95 4.54 4.89
C MET A 166 -2.23 4.13 5.60
N GLU A 167 -2.27 4.26 6.94
CA GLU A 167 -3.46 3.91 7.71
C GLU A 167 -4.64 4.84 7.40
N THR A 168 -4.38 6.14 7.20
CA THR A 168 -5.41 7.11 6.82
C THR A 168 -5.99 6.76 5.45
N TRP A 169 -5.13 6.50 4.45
CA TRP A 169 -5.58 6.13 3.12
C TRP A 169 -6.36 4.81 3.11
N LEU A 170 -5.86 3.77 3.77
CA LEU A 170 -6.55 2.47 3.87
C LEU A 170 -7.94 2.63 4.49
N LYS A 171 -8.06 3.37 5.59
CA LYS A 171 -9.35 3.66 6.23
C LYS A 171 -10.28 4.47 5.31
N PHE A 172 -9.74 5.45 4.60
CA PHE A 172 -10.51 6.26 3.65
C PHE A 172 -11.11 5.41 2.53
N VAL A 173 -10.37 4.43 2.00
CA VAL A 173 -10.90 3.53 0.97
C VAL A 173 -11.71 2.36 1.53
N GLY A 174 -11.91 2.28 2.86
CA GLY A 174 -12.81 1.33 3.53
C GLY A 174 -12.13 0.15 4.22
N VAL A 175 -10.78 0.06 4.19
CA VAL A 175 -10.04 -1.02 4.88
C VAL A 175 -9.75 -0.58 6.31
N THR A 176 -10.45 -1.17 7.29
CA THR A 176 -10.33 -0.82 8.72
C THR A 176 -9.57 -1.87 9.54
N ASP A 177 -9.49 -3.11 9.09
CA ASP A 177 -8.70 -4.19 9.70
C ASP A 177 -7.26 -4.10 9.17
N ILE A 178 -6.40 -3.39 9.90
CA ILE A 178 -5.04 -3.06 9.48
C ILE A 178 -4.05 -3.56 10.53
N THR A 179 -3.12 -4.44 10.12
CA THR A 179 -2.02 -4.93 10.94
C THR A 179 -0.71 -4.33 10.44
N GLY A 180 0.04 -3.66 11.33
CA GLY A 180 1.35 -3.07 11.00
C GLY A 180 2.50 -3.93 11.52
N ILE A 181 3.50 -4.19 10.69
CA ILE A 181 4.76 -4.83 11.04
C ILE A 181 5.87 -3.81 10.82
N VAL A 182 6.65 -3.49 11.85
CA VAL A 182 7.67 -2.44 11.77
C VAL A 182 9.06 -3.06 11.85
N VAL A 183 9.92 -2.71 10.87
CA VAL A 183 11.35 -3.02 10.88
C VAL A 183 12.15 -1.72 10.82
N GLU A 184 12.92 -1.45 11.87
CA GLU A 184 13.74 -0.23 12.02
C GLU A 184 15.24 -0.54 11.94
N ARG A 185 16.07 0.50 11.97
CA ARG A 185 17.53 0.44 11.99
C ARG A 185 18.14 -0.36 10.85
N THR A 186 17.46 -0.38 9.68
CA THR A 186 17.87 -1.24 8.54
C THR A 186 19.14 -0.77 7.84
N LEU A 187 19.63 0.45 8.12
CA LEU A 187 20.82 1.04 7.49
C LEU A 187 22.11 0.77 8.27
N PHE A 188 22.06 0.62 9.60
CA PHE A 188 23.26 0.64 10.43
C PHE A 188 23.31 -0.44 11.51
N GLY A 189 24.48 -1.08 11.61
CA GLY A 189 24.91 -1.84 12.76
C GLY A 189 24.24 -3.20 13.00
N PRO A 190 24.62 -3.88 14.10
CA PRO A 190 24.12 -5.21 14.44
C PRO A 190 22.66 -5.18 14.87
N ASP A 191 22.17 -4.08 15.44
CA ASP A 191 20.78 -3.94 15.90
C ASP A 191 19.77 -4.04 14.76
N GLY A 192 20.13 -3.62 13.56
CA GLY A 192 19.29 -3.78 12.37
C GLY A 192 19.05 -5.24 12.00
N LYS A 193 20.00 -6.14 12.29
CA LYS A 193 19.80 -7.59 12.09
C LYS A 193 18.81 -8.15 13.12
N VAL A 194 18.86 -7.68 14.36
CA VAL A 194 17.93 -8.08 15.42
C VAL A 194 16.51 -7.61 15.10
N ASP A 195 16.33 -6.35 14.69
CA ASP A 195 15.04 -5.81 14.30
C ASP A 195 14.45 -6.56 13.10
N ARG A 196 15.29 -6.88 12.14
CA ARG A 196 14.89 -7.62 10.95
C ARG A 196 14.44 -9.04 11.28
N SER A 197 15.21 -9.77 12.12
CA SER A 197 14.82 -11.10 12.60
C SER A 197 13.49 -11.08 13.35
N ARG A 198 13.32 -10.11 14.25
CA ARG A 198 12.07 -9.93 15.01
C ARG A 198 10.88 -9.65 14.08
N ALA A 199 11.04 -8.77 13.10
CA ALA A 199 9.98 -8.44 12.15
C ALA A 199 9.61 -9.63 11.24
N ILE A 200 10.59 -10.45 10.86
CA ILE A 200 10.37 -11.70 10.12
C ILE A 200 9.55 -12.70 10.94
N ASP A 201 9.87 -12.89 12.22
CA ASP A 201 9.14 -13.83 13.09
C ASP A 201 7.73 -13.32 13.39
N GLU A 202 7.55 -12.01 13.57
CA GLU A 202 6.25 -11.36 13.69
C GLU A 202 5.41 -11.56 12.42
N ALA A 203 6.01 -11.33 11.24
CA ALA A 203 5.36 -11.51 9.94
C ALA A 203 4.88 -12.96 9.74
N ARG A 204 5.71 -13.95 10.07
CA ARG A 204 5.35 -15.38 10.00
C ARG A 204 4.19 -15.72 10.92
N THR A 205 4.17 -15.12 12.11
CA THR A 205 3.11 -15.37 13.11
C THR A 205 1.78 -14.79 12.64
N ILE A 206 1.78 -13.54 12.19
CA ILE A 206 0.59 -12.85 11.67
C ILE A 206 0.05 -13.58 10.44
N ALA A 207 0.90 -13.99 9.52
CA ALA A 207 0.53 -14.63 8.27
C ALA A 207 -0.32 -15.90 8.44
N ARG A 208 -0.11 -16.67 9.52
CA ARG A 208 -0.82 -17.93 9.77
C ARG A 208 -2.32 -17.73 10.05
N THR A 209 -2.69 -16.58 10.57
CA THR A 209 -4.08 -16.24 10.95
C THR A 209 -4.66 -15.07 10.16
N PHE A 210 -3.88 -14.52 9.25
CA PHE A 210 -4.27 -13.40 8.39
C PHE A 210 -5.30 -13.85 7.31
#